data_7af725a4a4a9182c06616e9533c73fe1
#
_entry.id   7af725a4a4a9182c06616e9533c73fe1
#
_cell.length_a   1.000
_cell.length_b   1.000
_cell.length_c   1.000
_cell.angle_alpha   90.00
_cell.angle_beta   90.00
_cell.angle_gamma   90.00
#
_symmetry.space_group_name_H-M   'P 1'
#
loop_
_entity.id
_entity.type
_entity.pdbx_description
1 polymer ?
#
loop_
_entity_poly.entity_id
_entity_poly.type
_entity_poly.pdbx_seq_one_letter_code
_entity_poly.pdbx_strand_id
1 'polypeptide(L)'
;DTEGRYSGVTVQLLDKDGTVIATTTTDKDGTYSFEHLPDGTYSIKVVKDGVLADADQTGDPDTALDNASKPITLDENNPVKSDVDFGYAPNNTITGTVYRDDNRDKMIDGDEPGLERVSVQLLDEDGNVVQTLDTAADGTYAFQHLKDGKYTVKVVRSSAIKDYDQTEDPDATVDDTSAVYTMGPENSLQENVNFGYVPDYSIAGRVYRDADKSGSYTDGEETFEGVTVDLIDASGTVVATATTTADGTYSFEKLPAGTYRVKVHADGALAGLDQTEDPDGLADSMSGEITIGFDNPTVIGVNFGYVAPDAPATKPGTSLAQRLARTGFDSLVGTAGLGAAAAGGLLLWMRRRRQG
;
A
#
# COMPACT_ATOMS: atom_id res chain seq x y z
N ASP A 1 -14.17 40.15 24.34
CA ASP A 1 -12.90 39.81 23.71
C ASP A 1 -12.48 38.43 24.16
N THR A 2 -12.41 37.52 23.20
CA THR A 2 -12.02 36.11 23.41
C THR A 2 -10.57 35.87 22.99
N GLU A 3 -9.81 36.95 22.75
CA GLU A 3 -8.42 36.82 22.34
C GLU A 3 -7.54 36.39 23.50
N GLY A 4 -6.68 35.40 23.25
CA GLY A 4 -5.66 34.97 24.18
C GLY A 4 -4.64 36.08 24.44
N ARG A 5 -3.97 36.02 25.59
CA ARG A 5 -2.95 37.00 25.98
C ARG A 5 -1.66 36.25 26.27
N TYR A 6 -0.54 36.80 25.76
CA TYR A 6 0.77 36.20 25.95
C TYR A 6 1.44 36.75 27.20
N SER A 7 1.75 35.88 28.16
CA SER A 7 2.54 36.18 29.35
C SER A 7 4.01 35.84 29.13
N GLY A 8 4.91 36.63 29.75
CA GLY A 8 6.35 36.32 29.68
C GLY A 8 7.04 36.79 28.39
N VAL A 9 6.35 37.58 27.56
CA VAL A 9 6.92 38.13 26.32
C VAL A 9 7.91 39.23 26.67
N THR A 10 9.14 39.18 26.13
CA THR A 10 10.16 40.18 26.32
C THR A 10 9.84 41.42 25.50
N VAL A 11 9.72 42.59 26.20
CA VAL A 11 9.46 43.89 25.61
C VAL A 11 10.62 44.84 25.96
N GLN A 12 11.15 45.54 24.97
CA GLN A 12 12.25 46.46 25.09
C GLN A 12 11.80 47.90 24.84
N LEU A 13 12.29 48.82 25.65
CA LEU A 13 12.22 50.28 25.42
C LEU A 13 13.51 50.74 24.78
N LEU A 14 13.40 51.43 23.66
CA LEU A 14 14.54 52.00 22.92
C LEU A 14 14.49 53.54 23.00
N ASP A 15 15.65 54.15 23.06
CA ASP A 15 15.79 55.60 22.92
C ASP A 15 15.68 56.07 21.45
N LYS A 16 15.79 57.38 21.21
CA LYS A 16 15.72 57.98 19.86
C LYS A 16 16.78 57.46 18.88
N ASP A 17 17.88 56.87 19.39
CA ASP A 17 19.01 56.38 18.61
C ASP A 17 18.90 54.86 18.39
N GLY A 18 17.81 54.21 18.87
CA GLY A 18 17.57 52.80 18.77
C GLY A 18 18.33 51.94 19.79
N THR A 19 18.86 52.56 20.85
CA THR A 19 19.54 51.84 21.93
C THR A 19 18.52 51.34 22.95
N VAL A 20 18.61 50.07 23.34
CA VAL A 20 17.77 49.51 24.39
C VAL A 20 18.15 50.12 25.75
N ILE A 21 17.22 50.83 26.37
CA ILE A 21 17.42 51.48 27.66
C ILE A 21 16.68 50.82 28.82
N ALA A 22 15.67 49.98 28.53
CA ALA A 22 14.97 49.15 29.51
C ALA A 22 14.40 47.91 28.86
N THR A 23 14.18 46.89 29.68
CA THR A 23 13.53 45.61 29.26
C THR A 23 12.57 45.21 30.36
N THR A 24 11.40 44.74 29.95
CA THR A 24 10.38 44.15 30.82
C THR A 24 9.80 42.91 30.17
N THR A 25 8.90 42.21 30.89
CA THR A 25 8.13 41.11 30.34
C THR A 25 6.64 41.34 30.57
N THR A 26 5.80 40.84 29.68
CA THR A 26 4.34 40.88 29.86
C THR A 26 3.92 40.03 31.06
N ASP A 27 2.92 40.49 31.81
CA ASP A 27 2.31 39.78 32.92
C ASP A 27 1.29 38.72 32.43
N LYS A 28 0.57 38.08 33.39
CA LYS A 28 -0.44 37.08 33.09
C LYS A 28 -1.60 37.58 32.21
N ASP A 29 -1.81 38.88 32.19
CA ASP A 29 -2.88 39.53 31.41
C ASP A 29 -2.31 40.11 30.09
N GLY A 30 -1.05 39.77 29.73
CA GLY A 30 -0.36 40.25 28.51
C GLY A 30 0.01 41.71 28.55
N THR A 31 -0.04 42.36 29.73
CA THR A 31 0.25 43.78 29.86
C THR A 31 1.70 44.03 30.23
N TYR A 32 2.24 45.20 29.82
CA TYR A 32 3.55 45.66 30.16
C TYR A 32 3.54 47.18 30.41
N SER A 33 4.48 47.72 31.16
CA SER A 33 4.66 49.15 31.37
C SER A 33 6.14 49.52 31.52
N PHE A 34 6.45 50.72 31.08
CA PHE A 34 7.70 51.45 31.42
C PHE A 34 7.30 52.73 32.08
N GLU A 35 7.76 52.95 33.30
CA GLU A 35 7.34 54.06 34.16
C GLU A 35 8.50 54.98 34.47
N HIS A 36 8.17 56.23 34.92
CA HIS A 36 9.14 57.26 35.34
C HIS A 36 10.13 57.62 34.24
N LEU A 37 9.69 57.63 32.98
CA LEU A 37 10.53 58.02 31.86
C LEU A 37 10.69 59.56 31.81
N PRO A 38 11.91 60.08 31.57
CA PRO A 38 12.10 61.51 31.26
C PRO A 38 11.39 61.91 29.97
N ASP A 39 11.19 63.23 29.80
CA ASP A 39 10.78 63.75 28.49
C ASP A 39 11.75 63.28 27.41
N GLY A 40 11.21 62.79 26.31
CA GLY A 40 12.04 62.22 25.26
C GLY A 40 11.24 61.45 24.19
N THR A 41 11.97 60.96 23.20
CA THR A 41 11.39 60.12 22.14
C THR A 41 11.88 58.69 22.32
N TYR A 42 10.92 57.77 22.31
CA TYR A 42 11.12 56.36 22.58
C TYR A 42 10.46 55.49 21.51
N SER A 43 10.87 54.26 21.41
CA SER A 43 10.11 53.23 20.68
C SER A 43 10.04 51.92 21.51
N ILE A 44 9.02 51.17 21.30
CA ILE A 44 8.82 49.86 21.92
C ILE A 44 9.16 48.78 20.90
N LYS A 45 9.86 47.77 21.34
CA LYS A 45 10.16 46.58 20.52
C LYS A 45 9.81 45.28 21.26
N VAL A 46 9.04 44.43 20.64
CA VAL A 46 8.80 43.07 21.11
C VAL A 46 9.92 42.17 20.60
N VAL A 47 10.48 41.34 21.47
CA VAL A 47 11.47 40.31 21.09
C VAL A 47 10.71 39.04 20.76
N LYS A 48 10.85 38.59 19.52
CA LYS A 48 10.21 37.39 19.05
C LYS A 48 11.01 36.18 19.48
N ASP A 49 10.90 35.81 20.75
CA ASP A 49 11.52 34.63 21.36
C ASP A 49 10.55 33.91 22.29
N GLY A 50 10.97 32.78 22.88
CA GLY A 50 10.13 32.02 23.83
C GLY A 50 8.74 31.70 23.25
N VAL A 51 7.69 32.19 23.95
CA VAL A 51 6.28 31.93 23.55
C VAL A 51 5.87 32.56 22.22
N LEU A 52 6.67 33.48 21.65
CA LEU A 52 6.42 34.10 20.36
C LEU A 52 7.35 33.61 19.24
N ALA A 53 8.26 32.67 19.51
CA ALA A 53 9.28 32.25 18.53
C ALA A 53 8.68 31.91 17.17
N ASP A 54 7.59 31.16 17.16
CA ASP A 54 6.90 30.66 15.96
C ASP A 54 5.55 31.36 15.69
N ALA A 55 5.18 32.36 16.51
CA ALA A 55 3.94 33.11 16.33
C ALA A 55 4.02 34.12 15.17
N ASP A 56 2.98 34.29 14.41
CA ASP A 56 2.87 35.30 13.36
C ASP A 56 2.38 36.63 13.95
N GLN A 57 3.05 37.72 13.64
CA GLN A 57 2.59 39.06 14.03
C GLN A 57 1.33 39.40 13.19
N THR A 58 0.24 39.75 13.88
CA THR A 58 -1.04 40.11 13.27
C THR A 58 -1.45 41.53 13.53
N GLY A 59 -0.89 42.15 14.54
CA GLY A 59 -1.14 43.54 14.91
C GLY A 59 0.14 44.27 15.31
N ASP A 60 0.24 45.51 14.90
CA ASP A 60 1.35 46.39 15.21
C ASP A 60 0.84 47.82 15.43
N PRO A 61 1.37 48.59 16.41
CA PRO A 61 0.90 49.97 16.69
C PRO A 61 1.00 50.88 15.48
N ASP A 62 1.81 50.57 14.50
CA ASP A 62 2.02 51.41 13.33
C ASP A 62 1.75 50.74 11.97
N THR A 63 1.24 49.51 11.98
CA THR A 63 0.89 48.70 10.81
C THR A 63 2.06 48.10 10.00
N ALA A 64 3.32 48.28 10.49
CA ALA A 64 4.50 47.80 9.75
C ALA A 64 4.82 46.31 9.96
N LEU A 65 4.24 45.65 10.96
CA LEU A 65 4.46 44.24 11.36
C LEU A 65 5.97 43.90 11.48
N ASP A 66 6.74 44.82 12.11
CA ASP A 66 8.17 44.66 12.30
C ASP A 66 8.57 44.46 13.78
N ASN A 67 7.57 44.19 14.64
CA ASN A 67 7.69 44.02 16.08
C ASN A 67 8.14 45.31 16.82
N ALA A 68 8.03 46.48 16.20
CA ALA A 68 8.44 47.75 16.81
C ALA A 68 7.37 48.81 16.59
N SER A 69 7.24 49.70 17.56
CA SER A 69 6.39 50.90 17.40
C SER A 69 7.09 52.03 16.67
N LYS A 70 6.33 52.91 16.05
CA LYS A 70 6.82 54.24 15.67
C LYS A 70 7.39 55.00 16.90
N PRO A 71 8.25 55.99 16.65
CA PRO A 71 8.72 56.88 17.72
C PRO A 71 7.55 57.53 18.46
N ILE A 72 7.57 57.45 19.79
CA ILE A 72 6.62 57.99 20.74
C ILE A 72 7.28 59.10 21.51
N THR A 73 6.74 60.31 21.47
CA THR A 73 7.28 61.42 22.22
C THR A 73 6.49 61.60 23.51
N LEU A 74 7.21 61.63 24.64
CA LEU A 74 6.66 61.92 25.94
C LEU A 74 7.18 63.35 26.32
N ASP A 75 6.26 64.23 26.77
CA ASP A 75 6.55 65.58 27.21
C ASP A 75 5.49 66.03 28.25
N GLU A 76 5.62 67.26 28.75
CA GLU A 76 4.68 67.82 29.74
C GLU A 76 3.23 67.82 29.28
N ASN A 77 2.96 67.83 27.95
CA ASN A 77 1.61 67.84 27.39
C ASN A 77 1.11 66.39 27.08
N ASN A 78 2.05 65.48 26.93
CA ASN A 78 1.77 64.03 26.61
C ASN A 78 2.63 63.15 27.53
N PRO A 79 2.36 63.15 28.85
CA PRO A 79 3.21 62.45 29.82
C PRO A 79 2.96 60.91 29.83
N VAL A 80 1.93 60.45 29.17
CA VAL A 80 1.54 59.00 29.09
C VAL A 80 1.16 58.64 27.68
N LYS A 81 1.65 57.52 27.21
CA LYS A 81 1.18 56.85 25.99
C LYS A 81 0.63 55.47 26.39
N SER A 82 -0.63 55.24 26.13
CA SER A 82 -1.29 53.93 26.22
C SER A 82 -1.53 53.35 24.83
N ASP A 83 -2.04 52.13 24.79
CA ASP A 83 -2.46 51.43 23.57
C ASP A 83 -1.30 51.26 22.58
N VAL A 84 -0.16 50.83 23.07
CA VAL A 84 0.98 50.36 22.27
C VAL A 84 0.94 48.84 22.26
N ASP A 85 -0.03 48.32 21.47
CA ASP A 85 -0.38 46.91 21.47
C ASP A 85 0.20 46.18 20.26
N PHE A 86 0.63 44.96 20.49
CA PHE A 86 1.15 44.07 19.46
C PHE A 86 0.31 42.81 19.47
N GLY A 87 -0.17 42.41 18.29
CA GLY A 87 -0.96 41.18 18.12
C GLY A 87 -0.14 40.06 17.49
N TYR A 88 -0.31 38.87 18.01
CA TYR A 88 0.34 37.64 17.49
C TYR A 88 -0.67 36.51 17.43
N ALA A 89 -0.59 35.71 16.38
CA ALA A 89 -1.35 34.47 16.25
C ALA A 89 -0.40 33.26 16.35
N PRO A 90 -0.81 32.17 16.99
CA PRO A 90 -0.05 30.93 16.95
C PRO A 90 0.13 30.45 15.51
N ASN A 91 1.30 29.96 15.19
CA ASN A 91 1.59 29.28 13.91
C ASN A 91 1.95 27.82 14.17
N ASN A 92 1.09 27.14 14.88
CA ASN A 92 1.29 25.70 15.04
C ASN A 92 1.06 25.00 13.71
N THR A 93 1.89 24.01 13.43
CA THR A 93 1.90 23.32 12.15
C THR A 93 1.95 21.81 12.37
N ILE A 94 1.13 21.06 11.63
CA ILE A 94 1.19 19.58 11.57
C ILE A 94 1.46 19.21 10.12
N THR A 95 2.52 18.44 9.88
CA THR A 95 2.91 17.99 8.54
C THR A 95 3.07 16.49 8.46
N GLY A 96 2.85 15.97 7.27
CA GLY A 96 3.07 14.55 6.99
C GLY A 96 3.00 14.26 5.50
N THR A 97 3.08 12.98 5.20
CA THR A 97 3.04 12.44 3.85
C THR A 97 2.07 11.27 3.80
N VAL A 98 1.23 11.24 2.78
CA VAL A 98 0.49 10.04 2.41
C VAL A 98 1.24 9.42 1.23
N TYR A 99 1.71 8.19 1.39
CA TYR A 99 2.61 7.56 0.43
C TYR A 99 2.20 6.13 0.08
N ARG A 100 2.79 5.61 -1.01
CA ARG A 100 2.58 4.24 -1.45
C ARG A 100 3.69 3.35 -0.92
N ASP A 101 3.41 2.55 0.07
CA ASP A 101 4.32 1.61 0.71
C ASP A 101 4.32 0.27 -0.06
N ASP A 102 5.01 0.26 -1.21
CA ASP A 102 5.00 -0.85 -2.15
C ASP A 102 5.64 -2.12 -1.58
N ASN A 103 6.64 -1.97 -0.72
CA ASN A 103 7.37 -3.07 -0.10
C ASN A 103 6.78 -3.50 1.25
N ARG A 104 5.81 -2.77 1.79
CA ARG A 104 5.12 -2.99 3.08
C ARG A 104 6.06 -2.95 4.29
N ASP A 105 7.14 -2.16 4.24
CA ASP A 105 8.09 -2.03 5.34
C ASP A 105 7.75 -0.89 6.33
N LYS A 106 6.72 -0.09 6.03
CA LYS A 106 6.21 1.02 6.83
C LYS A 106 7.19 2.19 6.94
N MET A 107 8.01 2.37 5.95
CA MET A 107 8.97 3.49 5.88
C MET A 107 8.84 4.15 4.50
N ILE A 108 9.06 5.47 4.47
CA ILE A 108 9.14 6.18 3.19
C ILE A 108 10.56 6.04 2.67
N ASP A 109 10.75 5.33 1.59
CA ASP A 109 12.04 5.21 0.93
C ASP A 109 12.05 5.83 -0.49
N GLY A 110 13.25 5.83 -1.13
CA GLY A 110 13.46 6.60 -2.35
C GLY A 110 12.69 6.13 -3.59
N ASP A 111 12.13 4.94 -3.56
CA ASP A 111 11.38 4.33 -4.67
C ASP A 111 9.85 4.41 -4.45
N GLU A 112 9.42 4.93 -3.30
CA GLU A 112 8.02 5.01 -2.92
C GLU A 112 7.43 6.40 -3.17
N PRO A 113 6.51 6.52 -4.12
CA PRO A 113 5.93 7.80 -4.45
C PRO A 113 4.89 8.25 -3.41
N GLY A 114 4.82 9.56 -3.19
CA GLY A 114 3.68 10.15 -2.53
C GLY A 114 2.38 9.96 -3.31
N LEU A 115 1.28 9.90 -2.60
CA LEU A 115 -0.06 9.79 -3.17
C LEU A 115 -0.72 11.17 -3.28
N GLU A 116 -0.88 11.64 -4.52
CA GLU A 116 -1.49 12.94 -4.85
C GLU A 116 -3.01 12.90 -4.67
N ARG A 117 -3.60 14.03 -4.23
CA ARG A 117 -5.06 14.24 -4.10
C ARG A 117 -5.76 13.26 -3.17
N VAL A 118 -5.06 12.81 -2.16
CA VAL A 118 -5.68 12.11 -1.04
C VAL A 118 -6.21 13.15 -0.07
N SER A 119 -7.50 13.06 0.27
CA SER A 119 -8.11 14.01 1.19
C SER A 119 -7.70 13.71 2.62
N VAL A 120 -7.16 14.72 3.31
CA VAL A 120 -6.72 14.66 4.71
C VAL A 120 -7.49 15.67 5.51
N GLN A 121 -8.02 15.27 6.66
CA GLN A 121 -8.77 16.10 7.59
C GLN A 121 -8.01 16.29 8.88
N LEU A 122 -8.08 17.50 9.41
CA LEU A 122 -7.69 17.82 10.77
C LEU A 122 -8.95 17.90 11.64
N LEU A 123 -8.95 17.17 12.75
CA LEU A 123 -10.05 17.14 13.71
C LEU A 123 -9.60 17.80 15.02
N ASP A 124 -10.52 18.51 15.69
CA ASP A 124 -10.32 19.01 17.04
C ASP A 124 -10.53 17.90 18.11
N GLU A 125 -10.39 18.27 19.39
CA GLU A 125 -10.54 17.29 20.49
C GLU A 125 -11.96 16.75 20.63
N ASP A 126 -12.97 17.42 20.06
CA ASP A 126 -14.37 16.98 20.05
C ASP A 126 -14.69 16.13 18.80
N GLY A 127 -13.71 15.93 17.90
CA GLY A 127 -13.85 15.20 16.66
C GLY A 127 -14.50 15.99 15.52
N ASN A 128 -14.64 17.31 15.62
CA ASN A 128 -15.12 18.15 14.55
C ASN A 128 -14.00 18.43 13.53
N VAL A 129 -14.35 18.44 12.25
CA VAL A 129 -13.41 18.81 11.18
C VAL A 129 -13.10 20.29 11.25
N VAL A 130 -11.84 20.62 11.53
CA VAL A 130 -11.30 21.99 11.57
C VAL A 130 -10.86 22.44 10.19
N GLN A 131 -10.18 21.53 9.48
CA GLN A 131 -9.62 21.80 8.15
C GLN A 131 -9.62 20.53 7.30
N THR A 132 -9.76 20.68 5.98
CA THR A 132 -9.61 19.60 5.00
C THR A 132 -8.74 20.10 3.87
N LEU A 133 -7.78 19.30 3.45
CA LEU A 133 -6.94 19.57 2.29
C LEU A 133 -6.64 18.27 1.53
N ASP A 134 -6.21 18.39 0.29
CA ASP A 134 -5.73 17.28 -0.51
C ASP A 134 -4.20 17.29 -0.54
N THR A 135 -3.59 16.13 -0.54
CA THR A 135 -2.13 15.99 -0.64
C THR A 135 -1.59 16.55 -1.95
N ALA A 136 -0.39 17.11 -1.90
CA ALA A 136 0.36 17.59 -3.06
C ALA A 136 0.84 16.42 -3.97
N ALA A 137 1.48 16.75 -5.10
CA ALA A 137 1.97 15.76 -6.06
C ALA A 137 3.00 14.78 -5.47
N ASP A 138 3.72 15.19 -4.45
CA ASP A 138 4.67 14.38 -3.69
C ASP A 138 4.07 13.70 -2.46
N GLY A 139 2.73 13.74 -2.32
CA GLY A 139 1.99 13.16 -1.22
C GLY A 139 2.03 13.96 0.08
N THR A 140 2.73 15.10 0.13
CA THR A 140 2.86 15.90 1.35
C THR A 140 1.60 16.69 1.65
N TYR A 141 1.39 16.98 2.94
CA TYR A 141 0.35 17.87 3.43
C TYR A 141 0.85 18.69 4.63
N ALA A 142 0.25 19.87 4.85
CA ALA A 142 0.58 20.75 5.96
C ALA A 142 -0.65 21.51 6.44
N PHE A 143 -1.03 21.31 7.70
CA PHE A 143 -1.98 22.13 8.42
C PHE A 143 -1.23 23.21 9.16
N GLN A 144 -1.42 24.45 8.77
CA GLN A 144 -0.67 25.61 9.28
C GLN A 144 -1.58 26.59 10.00
N HIS A 145 -0.99 27.52 10.76
CA HIS A 145 -1.71 28.56 11.51
C HIS A 145 -2.75 28.00 12.48
N LEU A 146 -2.44 26.85 13.08
CA LEU A 146 -3.33 26.20 14.04
C LEU A 146 -3.26 26.94 15.38
N LYS A 147 -4.40 27.06 16.03
CA LYS A 147 -4.46 27.52 17.42
C LYS A 147 -3.85 26.49 18.37
N ASP A 148 -3.51 26.93 19.57
CA ASP A 148 -3.18 25.99 20.64
C ASP A 148 -4.36 25.08 20.91
N GLY A 149 -4.12 23.78 21.02
CA GLY A 149 -5.17 22.81 21.20
C GLY A 149 -4.73 21.38 20.89
N LYS A 150 -5.70 20.48 20.91
CA LYS A 150 -5.48 19.07 20.58
C LYS A 150 -6.09 18.76 19.23
N TYR A 151 -5.34 18.04 18.44
CA TYR A 151 -5.71 17.69 17.07
C TYR A 151 -5.42 16.26 16.74
N THR A 152 -6.21 15.73 15.82
CA THR A 152 -6.03 14.40 15.22
C THR A 152 -6.07 14.56 13.71
N VAL A 153 -5.17 13.88 13.01
CA VAL A 153 -5.16 13.85 11.55
C VAL A 153 -5.87 12.58 11.08
N LYS A 154 -6.73 12.72 10.08
CA LYS A 154 -7.49 11.61 9.49
C LYS A 154 -7.38 11.62 7.97
N VAL A 155 -7.00 10.49 7.40
CA VAL A 155 -7.07 10.25 5.96
C VAL A 155 -8.48 9.81 5.60
N VAL A 156 -9.06 10.45 4.56
CA VAL A 156 -10.38 10.08 4.04
C VAL A 156 -10.19 9.11 2.88
N ARG A 157 -10.74 7.91 3.01
CA ARG A 157 -10.71 6.91 1.93
C ARG A 157 -11.58 7.37 0.75
N SER A 158 -10.98 8.20 -0.08
CA SER A 158 -11.57 8.68 -1.34
C SER A 158 -11.34 7.69 -2.48
N SER A 159 -11.83 8.04 -3.67
CA SER A 159 -11.64 7.22 -4.87
C SER A 159 -10.18 6.92 -5.22
N ALA A 160 -9.24 7.74 -4.72
CA ALA A 160 -7.81 7.55 -4.99
C ALA A 160 -7.21 6.33 -4.27
N ILE A 161 -7.69 6.04 -3.05
CA ILE A 161 -7.13 4.97 -2.20
C ILE A 161 -8.20 4.03 -1.62
N LYS A 162 -9.43 4.04 -2.15
CA LYS A 162 -10.55 3.27 -1.58
C LYS A 162 -10.28 1.76 -1.50
N ASP A 163 -9.51 1.25 -2.46
CA ASP A 163 -9.19 -0.17 -2.60
C ASP A 163 -7.74 -0.49 -2.17
N TYR A 164 -7.06 0.44 -1.47
CA TYR A 164 -5.71 0.24 -0.96
C TYR A 164 -5.76 -0.31 0.47
N ASP A 165 -4.85 -1.20 0.80
CA ASP A 165 -4.58 -1.56 2.19
C ASP A 165 -3.75 -0.45 2.85
N GLN A 166 -4.10 -0.07 4.07
CA GLN A 166 -3.24 0.77 4.88
C GLN A 166 -2.12 -0.09 5.48
N THR A 167 -0.89 0.36 5.36
CA THR A 167 0.30 -0.34 5.85
C THR A 167 0.93 0.35 7.03
N GLU A 168 1.01 1.68 7.00
CA GLU A 168 1.51 2.50 8.09
C GLU A 168 0.43 3.46 8.61
N ASP A 169 0.45 3.65 9.92
CA ASP A 169 -0.33 4.64 10.65
C ASP A 169 0.54 5.29 11.74
N PRO A 170 0.48 6.61 11.95
CA PRO A 170 1.35 7.31 12.90
C PRO A 170 1.29 6.82 14.34
N ASP A 171 0.21 6.14 14.75
CA ASP A 171 0.05 5.59 16.11
C ASP A 171 0.07 4.06 16.16
N ALA A 172 0.37 3.43 15.04
CA ALA A 172 0.40 1.98 14.87
C ALA A 172 -0.97 1.27 14.92
N THR A 173 -2.07 2.01 15.04
CA THR A 173 -3.43 1.48 14.94
C THR A 173 -3.95 1.73 13.53
N VAL A 174 -3.95 0.74 12.68
CA VAL A 174 -4.28 0.87 11.25
C VAL A 174 -5.77 1.21 11.07
N ASP A 175 -6.14 2.50 11.23
CA ASP A 175 -7.53 2.98 11.20
C ASP A 175 -7.72 4.32 10.46
N ASP A 176 -6.72 4.74 9.67
CA ASP A 176 -6.68 6.00 8.91
C ASP A 176 -6.62 7.27 9.80
N THR A 177 -6.30 7.13 11.10
CA THR A 177 -6.40 8.22 12.07
C THR A 177 -5.17 8.24 12.97
N SER A 178 -4.49 9.37 13.08
CA SER A 178 -3.30 9.51 13.94
C SER A 178 -3.65 9.56 15.43
N ALA A 179 -2.64 9.43 16.27
CA ALA A 179 -2.71 9.82 17.67
C ALA A 179 -3.15 11.29 17.83
N VAL A 180 -3.56 11.65 19.05
CA VAL A 180 -3.87 13.05 19.41
C VAL A 180 -2.58 13.81 19.65
N TYR A 181 -2.35 14.90 18.91
CA TYR A 181 -1.24 15.82 19.09
C TYR A 181 -1.68 17.06 19.86
N THR A 182 -0.92 17.44 20.88
CA THR A 182 -1.14 18.70 21.60
C THR A 182 -0.23 19.76 21.04
N MET A 183 -0.83 20.77 20.42
CA MET A 183 -0.13 21.89 19.80
C MET A 183 -0.13 23.11 20.72
N GLY A 184 0.95 23.84 20.74
CA GLY A 184 1.12 25.03 21.58
C GLY A 184 2.56 25.52 21.56
N PRO A 185 2.90 26.55 22.37
CA PRO A 185 4.19 27.22 22.34
C PRO A 185 5.41 26.31 22.57
N GLU A 186 5.24 25.19 23.29
CA GLU A 186 6.31 24.23 23.54
C GLU A 186 6.36 23.11 22.48
N ASN A 187 5.33 22.99 21.65
CA ASN A 187 5.20 22.03 20.57
C ASN A 187 4.42 22.67 19.41
N SER A 188 5.03 23.63 18.74
CA SER A 188 4.43 24.36 17.62
C SER A 188 4.56 23.63 16.28
N LEU A 189 5.41 22.60 16.20
CA LEU A 189 5.65 21.81 14.99
C LEU A 189 5.53 20.32 15.31
N GLN A 190 4.60 19.64 14.62
CA GLN A 190 4.50 18.19 14.58
C GLN A 190 4.77 17.72 13.16
N GLU A 191 5.86 16.98 12.97
CA GLU A 191 6.28 16.45 11.68
C GLU A 191 6.09 14.93 11.63
N ASN A 192 6.21 14.38 10.41
CA ASN A 192 6.20 12.94 10.15
C ASN A 192 4.90 12.25 10.59
N VAL A 193 3.76 12.92 10.41
CA VAL A 193 2.45 12.31 10.58
C VAL A 193 2.12 11.59 9.26
N ASN A 194 2.74 10.43 9.06
CA ASN A 194 2.74 9.74 7.77
C ASN A 194 1.74 8.58 7.75
N PHE A 195 1.16 8.36 6.56
CA PHE A 195 0.23 7.26 6.32
C PHE A 195 0.67 6.50 5.07
N GLY A 196 0.93 5.21 5.22
CA GLY A 196 1.31 4.32 4.14
C GLY A 196 0.13 3.51 3.61
N TYR A 197 0.02 3.43 2.29
CA TYR A 197 -1.03 2.68 1.60
C TYR A 197 -0.45 1.92 0.42
N VAL A 198 -1.01 0.75 0.13
CA VAL A 198 -0.60 -0.05 -1.02
C VAL A 198 -1.80 -0.70 -1.69
N PRO A 199 -1.84 -0.80 -3.05
CA PRO A 199 -2.80 -1.65 -3.74
C PRO A 199 -2.66 -3.11 -3.28
N ASP A 200 -3.73 -3.88 -3.41
CA ASP A 200 -3.68 -5.33 -3.17
C ASP A 200 -2.97 -6.02 -4.33
N TYR A 201 -1.69 -6.33 -4.15
CA TYR A 201 -0.94 -7.10 -5.14
C TYR A 201 -1.19 -8.59 -4.95
N SER A 202 -1.49 -9.29 -6.05
CA SER A 202 -1.86 -10.70 -6.00
C SER A 202 -1.36 -11.52 -7.18
N ILE A 203 -1.14 -12.82 -6.93
CA ILE A 203 -0.82 -13.82 -7.93
C ILE A 203 -1.80 -14.98 -7.77
N ALA A 204 -2.47 -15.37 -8.84
CA ALA A 204 -3.43 -16.47 -8.81
C ALA A 204 -3.36 -17.36 -10.05
N GLY A 205 -3.77 -18.61 -9.86
CA GLY A 205 -3.78 -19.59 -10.94
C GLY A 205 -4.60 -20.82 -10.62
N ARG A 206 -4.41 -21.86 -11.41
CA ARG A 206 -5.14 -23.11 -11.32
C ARG A 206 -4.24 -24.31 -11.58
N VAL A 207 -4.53 -25.42 -10.88
CA VAL A 207 -3.95 -26.74 -11.16
C VAL A 207 -5.07 -27.64 -11.67
N TYR A 208 -4.91 -28.18 -12.88
CA TYR A 208 -5.97 -28.89 -13.58
C TYR A 208 -5.47 -30.14 -14.37
N ARG A 209 -6.40 -30.98 -14.74
CA ARG A 209 -6.15 -32.13 -15.62
C ARG A 209 -6.37 -31.73 -17.08
N ASP A 210 -5.31 -31.51 -17.80
CA ASP A 210 -5.33 -31.20 -19.24
C ASP A 210 -5.56 -32.50 -20.03
N ALA A 211 -6.82 -32.92 -20.11
CA ALA A 211 -7.20 -34.24 -20.69
C ALA A 211 -7.03 -34.30 -22.21
N ASP A 212 -7.16 -33.18 -22.89
CA ASP A 212 -7.00 -33.08 -24.33
C ASP A 212 -5.59 -32.68 -24.79
N LYS A 213 -4.68 -32.42 -23.80
CA LYS A 213 -3.28 -32.00 -24.03
C LYS A 213 -3.17 -30.69 -24.80
N SER A 214 -4.14 -29.79 -24.59
CA SER A 214 -4.16 -28.50 -25.28
C SER A 214 -3.10 -27.51 -24.74
N GLY A 215 -2.61 -27.73 -23.52
CA GLY A 215 -1.71 -26.83 -22.82
C GLY A 215 -2.41 -25.56 -22.36
N SER A 216 -3.73 -25.62 -22.14
CA SER A 216 -4.52 -24.49 -21.63
C SER A 216 -5.80 -25.02 -20.97
N TYR A 217 -6.17 -24.44 -19.81
CA TYR A 217 -7.42 -24.82 -19.14
C TYR A 217 -8.63 -24.49 -20.00
N THR A 218 -9.52 -25.48 -20.18
CA THR A 218 -10.83 -25.33 -20.83
C THR A 218 -11.95 -25.73 -19.88
N ASP A 219 -13.09 -25.03 -19.99
CA ASP A 219 -14.23 -25.29 -19.12
C ASP A 219 -14.71 -26.77 -19.23
N GLY A 220 -14.80 -27.41 -18.08
CA GLY A 220 -15.22 -28.82 -17.98
C GLY A 220 -14.06 -29.79 -17.74
N GLU A 221 -12.84 -29.33 -17.78
CA GLU A 221 -11.71 -30.17 -17.37
C GLU A 221 -11.70 -30.39 -15.85
N GLU A 222 -11.28 -31.57 -15.44
CA GLU A 222 -11.12 -31.88 -14.02
C GLU A 222 -10.04 -30.98 -13.38
N THR A 223 -10.23 -30.65 -12.13
CA THR A 223 -9.30 -29.85 -11.34
C THR A 223 -8.72 -30.65 -10.18
N PHE A 224 -7.57 -30.27 -9.70
CA PHE A 224 -6.93 -30.93 -8.56
C PHE A 224 -7.13 -30.09 -7.29
N GLU A 225 -7.92 -30.64 -6.34
CA GLU A 225 -8.08 -30.11 -4.99
C GLU A 225 -6.95 -30.57 -4.07
N GLY A 226 -6.56 -29.74 -3.12
CA GLY A 226 -5.62 -30.12 -2.06
C GLY A 226 -4.16 -30.17 -2.50
N VAL A 227 -3.82 -29.64 -3.67
CA VAL A 227 -2.43 -29.54 -4.14
C VAL A 227 -1.73 -28.38 -3.44
N THR A 228 -0.54 -28.63 -2.90
CA THR A 228 0.30 -27.61 -2.29
C THR A 228 1.00 -26.77 -3.36
N VAL A 229 0.93 -25.45 -3.20
CA VAL A 229 1.56 -24.46 -4.08
C VAL A 229 2.36 -23.48 -3.23
N ASP A 230 3.64 -23.31 -3.53
CA ASP A 230 4.53 -22.37 -2.86
C ASP A 230 4.74 -21.10 -3.69
N LEU A 231 4.79 -19.97 -3.03
CA LEU A 231 5.27 -18.71 -3.57
C LEU A 231 6.72 -18.49 -3.10
N ILE A 232 7.61 -18.26 -4.05
CA ILE A 232 9.05 -18.14 -3.83
C ILE A 232 9.48 -16.74 -4.24
N ASP A 233 10.22 -16.04 -3.39
CA ASP A 233 10.76 -14.72 -3.69
C ASP A 233 12.00 -14.76 -4.59
N ALA A 234 12.52 -13.59 -4.96
CA ALA A 234 13.71 -13.45 -5.79
C ALA A 234 14.99 -14.04 -5.15
N SER A 235 15.00 -14.24 -3.82
CA SER A 235 16.13 -14.87 -3.11
C SER A 235 16.07 -16.40 -3.15
N GLY A 236 14.95 -16.97 -3.62
CA GLY A 236 14.68 -18.40 -3.59
C GLY A 236 14.03 -18.89 -2.29
N THR A 237 13.55 -17.99 -1.44
CA THR A 237 12.89 -18.33 -0.18
C THR A 237 11.39 -18.51 -0.40
N VAL A 238 10.79 -19.56 0.18
CA VAL A 238 9.33 -19.72 0.22
C VAL A 238 8.75 -18.69 1.19
N VAL A 239 7.98 -17.74 0.67
CA VAL A 239 7.36 -16.65 1.43
C VAL A 239 5.89 -16.89 1.75
N ALA A 240 5.22 -17.74 0.99
CA ALA A 240 3.85 -18.18 1.25
C ALA A 240 3.59 -19.56 0.69
N THR A 241 2.59 -20.25 1.24
CA THR A 241 2.11 -21.54 0.75
C THR A 241 0.58 -21.51 0.71
N ALA A 242 0.00 -21.94 -0.39
CA ALA A 242 -1.44 -22.11 -0.59
C ALA A 242 -1.77 -23.56 -0.89
N THR A 243 -3.06 -23.91 -0.76
CA THR A 243 -3.59 -25.21 -1.16
C THR A 243 -4.72 -24.98 -2.15
N THR A 244 -4.75 -25.73 -3.25
CA THR A 244 -5.80 -25.58 -4.27
C THR A 244 -7.17 -25.92 -3.72
N THR A 245 -8.18 -25.14 -4.13
CA THR A 245 -9.60 -25.34 -3.82
C THR A 245 -10.19 -26.50 -4.65
N ALA A 246 -11.47 -26.82 -4.42
CA ALA A 246 -12.22 -27.81 -5.21
C ALA A 246 -12.22 -27.48 -6.72
N ASP A 247 -12.16 -26.21 -7.08
CA ASP A 247 -12.06 -25.76 -8.47
C ASP A 247 -10.60 -25.70 -8.98
N GLY A 248 -9.67 -26.26 -8.22
CA GLY A 248 -8.24 -26.27 -8.53
C GLY A 248 -7.55 -24.93 -8.45
N THR A 249 -8.23 -23.86 -8.02
CA THR A 249 -7.67 -22.52 -7.96
C THR A 249 -6.82 -22.30 -6.70
N TYR A 250 -5.82 -21.44 -6.83
CA TYR A 250 -5.05 -20.92 -5.71
C TYR A 250 -4.83 -19.42 -5.88
N SER A 251 -4.61 -18.69 -4.78
CA SER A 251 -4.24 -17.28 -4.78
C SER A 251 -3.27 -16.94 -3.67
N PHE A 252 -2.42 -15.96 -3.93
CA PHE A 252 -1.59 -15.28 -2.97
C PHE A 252 -1.96 -13.80 -3.03
N GLU A 253 -2.43 -13.25 -1.93
CA GLU A 253 -2.95 -11.88 -1.83
C GLU A 253 -2.11 -11.06 -0.87
N LYS A 254 -2.26 -9.72 -0.94
CA LYS A 254 -1.57 -8.77 -0.06
C LYS A 254 -0.05 -8.93 -0.09
N LEU A 255 0.47 -9.19 -1.27
CA LEU A 255 1.90 -9.35 -1.48
C LEU A 255 2.59 -7.97 -1.51
N PRO A 256 3.84 -7.88 -1.03
CA PRO A 256 4.71 -6.77 -1.38
C PRO A 256 4.96 -6.70 -2.89
N ALA A 257 5.24 -5.51 -3.43
CA ALA A 257 5.77 -5.41 -4.77
C ALA A 257 7.10 -6.18 -4.88
N GLY A 258 7.29 -6.90 -5.97
CA GLY A 258 8.49 -7.73 -6.09
C GLY A 258 8.43 -8.74 -7.21
N THR A 259 9.46 -9.57 -7.28
CA THR A 259 9.58 -10.66 -8.24
C THR A 259 9.45 -12.00 -7.52
N TYR A 260 8.57 -12.83 -8.03
CA TYR A 260 8.21 -14.12 -7.44
C TYR A 260 8.26 -15.24 -8.46
N ARG A 261 8.22 -16.49 -7.96
CA ARG A 261 7.93 -17.70 -8.73
C ARG A 261 6.91 -18.52 -7.98
N VAL A 262 6.07 -19.19 -8.73
CA VAL A 262 5.09 -20.14 -8.19
C VAL A 262 5.59 -21.54 -8.45
N LYS A 263 5.55 -22.40 -7.42
CA LYS A 263 5.96 -23.80 -7.51
C LYS A 263 4.82 -24.71 -7.03
N VAL A 264 4.44 -25.64 -7.90
CA VAL A 264 3.48 -26.70 -7.57
C VAL A 264 4.23 -27.93 -7.06
N HIS A 265 3.77 -28.52 -5.96
CA HIS A 265 4.29 -29.79 -5.47
C HIS A 265 3.66 -30.93 -6.28
N ALA A 266 4.46 -31.53 -7.16
CA ALA A 266 4.02 -32.60 -8.05
C ALA A 266 3.98 -34.00 -7.36
N ASP A 267 3.49 -34.02 -6.12
CA ASP A 267 3.27 -35.23 -5.31
C ASP A 267 1.77 -35.52 -5.11
N GLY A 268 1.41 -36.44 -4.24
CA GLY A 268 0.02 -36.73 -3.90
C GLY A 268 -0.84 -37.00 -5.15
N ALA A 269 -1.83 -36.14 -5.41
CA ALA A 269 -2.75 -36.25 -6.53
C ALA A 269 -2.07 -36.12 -7.91
N LEU A 270 -0.90 -35.48 -7.97
CA LEU A 270 -0.14 -35.24 -9.20
C LEU A 270 0.97 -36.28 -9.41
N ALA A 271 1.19 -37.20 -8.46
CA ALA A 271 2.28 -38.17 -8.54
C ALA A 271 2.17 -39.05 -9.78
N GLY A 272 3.20 -39.03 -10.62
CA GLY A 272 3.28 -39.84 -11.84
C GLY A 272 2.44 -39.33 -13.01
N LEU A 273 1.92 -38.09 -12.94
CA LEU A 273 1.35 -37.39 -14.08
C LEU A 273 2.44 -36.67 -14.87
N ASP A 274 2.24 -36.54 -16.17
CA ASP A 274 3.06 -35.72 -17.04
C ASP A 274 2.52 -34.29 -17.03
N GLN A 275 3.38 -33.29 -16.95
CA GLN A 275 2.99 -31.88 -17.03
C GLN A 275 2.79 -31.47 -18.50
N THR A 276 1.70 -30.78 -18.81
CA THR A 276 1.31 -30.34 -20.16
C THR A 276 1.26 -28.82 -20.31
N GLU A 277 0.86 -28.10 -19.25
CA GLU A 277 0.97 -26.65 -19.17
C GLU A 277 1.92 -26.26 -18.04
N ASP A 278 2.82 -25.37 -18.36
CA ASP A 278 3.72 -24.69 -17.43
C ASP A 278 3.83 -23.23 -17.85
N PRO A 279 3.70 -22.26 -16.95
CA PRO A 279 3.69 -20.84 -17.31
C PRO A 279 4.93 -20.37 -18.06
N ASP A 280 6.08 -21.02 -17.91
CA ASP A 280 7.32 -20.71 -18.65
C ASP A 280 7.68 -21.76 -19.70
N GLY A 281 6.90 -22.84 -19.82
CA GLY A 281 7.09 -23.89 -20.81
C GLY A 281 8.16 -24.92 -20.49
N LEU A 282 8.72 -24.95 -19.26
CA LEU A 282 9.83 -25.85 -18.90
C LEU A 282 9.39 -27.18 -18.31
N ALA A 283 8.11 -27.37 -18.00
CA ALA A 283 7.53 -28.59 -17.41
C ALA A 283 8.26 -29.06 -16.14
N ASP A 284 8.63 -28.13 -15.28
CA ASP A 284 9.32 -28.40 -14.01
C ASP A 284 8.46 -28.08 -12.78
N SER A 285 7.15 -27.82 -13.01
CA SER A 285 6.16 -27.45 -12.00
C SER A 285 6.48 -26.13 -11.30
N MET A 286 7.24 -25.25 -11.95
CA MET A 286 7.60 -23.93 -11.46
C MET A 286 7.38 -22.90 -12.56
N SER A 287 6.82 -21.75 -12.22
CA SER A 287 6.70 -20.63 -13.15
C SER A 287 8.04 -19.93 -13.38
N GLY A 288 8.18 -19.22 -14.49
CA GLY A 288 9.19 -18.18 -14.65
C GLY A 288 9.01 -17.06 -13.61
N GLU A 289 9.84 -16.03 -13.73
CA GLU A 289 9.74 -14.85 -12.86
C GLU A 289 8.47 -14.05 -13.17
N ILE A 290 7.73 -13.74 -12.10
CA ILE A 290 6.50 -12.95 -12.11
C ILE A 290 6.79 -11.68 -11.32
N THR A 291 6.78 -10.53 -11.97
CA THR A 291 6.95 -9.24 -11.29
C THR A 291 5.59 -8.59 -11.09
N ILE A 292 5.28 -8.27 -9.84
CA ILE A 292 4.09 -7.52 -9.43
C ILE A 292 4.49 -6.19 -8.80
N GLY A 293 3.65 -5.20 -8.97
CA GLY A 293 3.82 -3.84 -8.48
C GLY A 293 2.71 -2.95 -9.01
N PHE A 294 2.85 -1.64 -8.88
CA PHE A 294 1.79 -0.69 -9.22
C PHE A 294 1.27 -0.83 -10.66
N ASP A 295 2.17 -0.99 -11.64
CA ASP A 295 1.79 -1.13 -13.05
C ASP A 295 1.20 -2.50 -13.39
N ASN A 296 1.45 -3.51 -12.56
CA ASN A 296 0.96 -4.87 -12.72
C ASN A 296 0.55 -5.45 -11.34
N PRO A 297 -0.55 -4.94 -10.74
CA PRO A 297 -0.90 -5.27 -9.36
C PRO A 297 -1.45 -6.70 -9.21
N THR A 298 -2.02 -7.27 -10.28
CA THR A 298 -2.66 -8.59 -10.23
C THR A 298 -2.21 -9.42 -11.41
N VAL A 299 -1.62 -10.57 -11.16
CA VAL A 299 -1.28 -11.56 -12.16
C VAL A 299 -2.17 -12.80 -11.97
N ILE A 300 -3.02 -13.07 -12.95
CA ILE A 300 -3.91 -14.23 -12.98
C ILE A 300 -3.48 -15.20 -14.10
N GLY A 301 -3.94 -16.44 -14.00
CA GLY A 301 -3.68 -17.44 -15.05
C GLY A 301 -2.28 -18.06 -14.98
N VAL A 302 -1.66 -18.07 -13.80
CA VAL A 302 -0.44 -18.84 -13.54
C VAL A 302 -0.86 -20.30 -13.37
N ASN A 303 -1.14 -20.97 -14.49
CA ASN A 303 -1.78 -22.27 -14.51
C ASN A 303 -0.77 -23.42 -14.73
N PHE A 304 -1.12 -24.58 -14.18
CA PHE A 304 -0.35 -25.80 -14.33
C PHE A 304 -1.27 -26.95 -14.74
N GLY A 305 -1.04 -27.52 -15.92
CA GLY A 305 -1.80 -28.62 -16.46
C GLY A 305 -1.06 -29.96 -16.36
N TYR A 306 -1.77 -31.00 -15.98
CA TYR A 306 -1.20 -32.35 -15.83
C TYR A 306 -2.08 -33.40 -16.47
N VAL A 307 -1.48 -34.47 -17.03
CA VAL A 307 -2.21 -35.58 -17.62
C VAL A 307 -1.56 -36.91 -17.24
N ALA A 308 -2.35 -37.98 -17.26
CA ALA A 308 -1.78 -39.33 -17.11
C ALA A 308 -0.78 -39.62 -18.26
N PRO A 309 0.39 -40.21 -17.96
CA PRO A 309 1.34 -40.58 -19.00
C PRO A 309 0.72 -41.51 -20.01
N ASP A 310 1.11 -41.36 -21.26
CA ASP A 310 0.65 -42.27 -22.31
C ASP A 310 1.01 -43.74 -21.96
N ALA A 311 0.06 -44.63 -22.12
CA ALA A 311 0.33 -46.06 -21.94
C ALA A 311 1.54 -46.45 -22.81
N PRO A 312 2.55 -47.16 -22.27
CA PRO A 312 3.68 -47.59 -23.07
C PRO A 312 3.18 -48.29 -24.32
N ALA A 313 3.60 -47.81 -25.48
CA ALA A 313 3.25 -48.42 -26.75
C ALA A 313 3.52 -49.93 -26.64
N THR A 314 2.48 -50.75 -26.58
CA THR A 314 2.63 -52.18 -26.67
C THR A 314 3.29 -52.46 -28.02
N LYS A 315 4.58 -52.87 -28.00
CA LYS A 315 5.21 -53.37 -29.21
C LYS A 315 4.21 -54.38 -29.80
N PRO A 316 3.86 -54.26 -31.12
CA PRO A 316 2.95 -55.22 -31.73
C PRO A 316 3.50 -56.60 -31.41
N GLY A 317 2.78 -57.32 -30.53
CA GLY A 317 3.16 -58.65 -30.21
C GLY A 317 3.20 -59.43 -31.54
N THR A 318 4.34 -59.99 -31.86
CA THR A 318 4.45 -60.93 -32.98
C THR A 318 3.28 -61.91 -32.81
N SER A 319 2.32 -61.85 -33.76
CA SER A 319 1.15 -62.73 -33.73
C SER A 319 1.64 -64.18 -33.59
N LEU A 320 0.83 -65.00 -32.90
CA LEU A 320 1.12 -66.46 -32.77
C LEU A 320 1.50 -67.09 -34.10
N ALA A 321 1.00 -66.53 -35.19
CA ALA A 321 1.33 -66.93 -36.58
C ALA A 321 2.79 -66.60 -36.96
N GLN A 322 3.37 -65.48 -36.48
CA GLN A 322 4.77 -65.15 -36.73
C GLN A 322 5.75 -65.88 -35.79
N ARG A 323 5.30 -66.38 -34.64
CA ARG A 323 6.11 -67.24 -33.77
C ARG A 323 6.20 -68.67 -34.32
N LEU A 324 5.15 -69.20 -34.99
CA LEU A 324 5.16 -70.51 -35.64
C LEU A 324 5.99 -70.54 -36.95
N ALA A 325 6.20 -69.36 -37.60
CA ALA A 325 7.04 -69.30 -38.79
C ALA A 325 8.57 -69.23 -38.46
N ARG A 326 8.95 -69.06 -37.20
CA ARG A 326 10.34 -69.04 -36.77
C ARG A 326 10.88 -70.30 -36.12
N THR A 327 10.00 -71.20 -35.79
CA THR A 327 10.39 -72.62 -35.45
C THR A 327 10.25 -73.45 -36.71
N GLY A 328 11.40 -73.54 -37.39
CA GLY A 328 11.48 -74.40 -38.58
C GLY A 328 10.96 -75.81 -38.28
N PHE A 329 9.82 -76.11 -38.89
CA PHE A 329 9.41 -77.49 -39.06
C PHE A 329 9.62 -77.85 -40.53
N ASP A 330 10.86 -78.26 -40.82
CA ASP A 330 11.13 -78.97 -42.05
C ASP A 330 10.53 -80.34 -41.97
N SER A 331 9.70 -80.66 -42.98
CA SER A 331 9.36 -81.93 -43.61
C SER A 331 8.97 -83.12 -42.71
N LEU A 332 7.74 -83.54 -42.85
CA LEU A 332 7.52 -84.96 -43.31
C LEU A 332 6.21 -85.06 -44.08
N VAL A 333 6.34 -85.44 -45.30
CA VAL A 333 5.29 -85.85 -46.21
C VAL A 333 4.70 -87.15 -45.72
N GLY A 334 3.36 -87.19 -45.57
CA GLY A 334 2.60 -88.40 -45.23
C GLY A 334 1.13 -88.26 -45.70
N THR A 335 0.84 -88.83 -46.80
CA THR A 335 -0.51 -89.01 -47.42
C THR A 335 -1.46 -89.71 -46.51
N ALA A 336 -2.67 -89.26 -46.37
CA ALA A 336 -3.96 -89.93 -46.46
C ALA A 336 -5.12 -89.23 -45.80
N GLY A 337 -6.12 -88.90 -46.49
CA GLY A 337 -7.49 -89.41 -46.35
C GLY A 337 -8.49 -88.41 -45.73
N LEU A 338 -9.31 -87.87 -46.60
CA LEU A 338 -10.76 -87.75 -46.52
C LEU A 338 -11.45 -87.43 -45.15
N GLY A 339 -12.21 -86.34 -45.10
CA GLY A 339 -13.29 -86.22 -44.13
C GLY A 339 -13.92 -84.82 -44.16
N ALA A 340 -14.96 -84.71 -44.95
CA ALA A 340 -15.85 -83.56 -45.05
C ALA A 340 -16.74 -83.35 -43.83
N ALA A 341 -17.12 -82.11 -43.50
CA ALA A 341 -18.44 -81.64 -43.08
C ALA A 341 -18.22 -80.26 -42.47
N ALA A 342 -18.58 -79.19 -43.07
CA ALA A 342 -19.87 -78.60 -43.38
C ALA A 342 -20.58 -77.97 -42.18
N ALA A 343 -20.95 -76.78 -42.45
CA ALA A 343 -22.10 -76.03 -42.00
C ALA A 343 -21.87 -75.22 -40.71
N GLY A 344 -22.14 -74.03 -40.62
CA GLY A 344 -23.06 -73.08 -41.19
C GLY A 344 -23.27 -72.02 -40.11
N GLY A 345 -23.39 -70.90 -40.41
CA GLY A 345 -24.40 -70.07 -40.93
C GLY A 345 -24.46 -68.89 -39.99
N LEU A 346 -24.27 -67.74 -40.53
CA LEU A 346 -25.32 -66.82 -41.06
C LEU A 346 -26.21 -66.31 -39.95
N LEU A 347 -26.45 -65.09 -39.76
CA LEU A 347 -26.91 -63.94 -40.52
C LEU A 347 -27.15 -62.80 -39.52
N LEU A 348 -26.71 -61.63 -39.85
CA LEU A 348 -27.52 -60.44 -40.18
C LEU A 348 -28.83 -60.33 -39.41
N TRP A 349 -29.02 -59.14 -38.85
CA TRP A 349 -30.09 -58.25 -39.30
C TRP A 349 -29.87 -56.75 -38.84
N MET A 350 -29.99 -55.92 -39.82
CA MET A 350 -30.30 -54.49 -39.82
C MET A 350 -31.71 -54.21 -39.31
N ARG A 351 -31.94 -53.03 -38.75
CA ARG A 351 -32.89 -51.97 -39.15
C ARG A 351 -33.26 -51.09 -37.99
N ARG A 352 -32.94 -49.81 -38.12
CA ARG A 352 -33.79 -48.69 -38.61
C ARG A 352 -35.07 -48.40 -37.82
N ARG A 353 -35.16 -47.23 -37.31
CA ARG A 353 -36.03 -46.06 -37.50
C ARG A 353 -36.32 -45.40 -36.17
N ARG A 354 -36.06 -44.13 -36.07
CA ARG A 354 -36.79 -42.90 -36.38
C ARG A 354 -37.90 -42.54 -35.40
N GLN A 355 -37.78 -41.32 -34.91
CA GLN A 355 -38.79 -40.31 -34.58
C GLN A 355 -39.45 -40.38 -33.19
N GLY A 356 -39.35 -39.19 -32.58
CA GLY A 356 -40.11 -38.65 -31.48
C GLY A 356 -39.31 -37.45 -30.94
#